data_ea935742293266482238aac21ceb9aef
#
_entry.id   ea935742293266482238aac21ceb9aef
#
_cell.length_a   1.000
_cell.length_b   1.000
_cell.length_c   1.000
_cell.angle_alpha   90.00
_cell.angle_beta   90.00
_cell.angle_gamma   90.00
#
_symmetry.space_group_name_H-M   'P 1'
#
loop_
_entity.id
_entity.type
_entity.pdbx_description
1 polymer ?
#
loop_
_entity_poly.entity_id
_entity_poly.type
_entity_poly.pdbx_seq_one_letter_code
_entity_poly.pdbx_strand_id
1 'polypeptide(L)'
;MIDLLNIVSSVFGYILFGFFLNKLQILPKKYIDYFDFTGFNILLPLALIIYFWQVSFPQINSIGLIISFFASGIFISMIGFLISKQFLNFKTDDSALFGLAACFGNTVAMGIPLMYAVLGPINTIPYMILVFFHGIVHFSYTVIIIEVYRNRQKSIVEIFYQILLGIIKNIVLFGMIIGIILNYSNLIVPSIMKEPLDIFVNLALPMVLISLGLALGNFKIRENIYSAILLTILKNFIHPIIAFCLAQFILELDSLLVIIVTMAAALPSGSQSYYFAYRYNSLKAVVSSNVVLSTFVSFFTLSLLLVFFDIT
;
A
#
# COMPACT_ATOMS: atom_id res chain seq x y z
N MET A 1 20.14 -14.23 6.28
CA MET A 1 20.49 -13.10 5.36
C MET A 1 20.32 -13.44 3.88
N ILE A 2 20.88 -14.53 3.36
CA ILE A 2 20.71 -14.92 1.94
C ILE A 2 19.23 -15.18 1.61
N ASP A 3 18.49 -15.86 2.48
CA ASP A 3 17.09 -16.20 2.24
C ASP A 3 16.18 -14.98 2.19
N LEU A 4 16.44 -13.95 3.01
CA LEU A 4 15.67 -12.69 3.01
C LEU A 4 15.91 -11.86 1.75
N LEU A 5 17.16 -11.77 1.30
CA LEU A 5 17.49 -11.13 0.04
C LEU A 5 16.83 -11.87 -1.13
N ASN A 6 16.72 -13.19 -1.05
CA ASN A 6 16.00 -14.00 -2.03
C ASN A 6 14.50 -13.68 -2.03
N ILE A 7 13.87 -13.49 -0.86
CA ILE A 7 12.44 -13.12 -0.76
C ILE A 7 12.21 -11.76 -1.42
N VAL A 8 12.96 -10.72 -1.02
CA VAL A 8 12.81 -9.39 -1.61
C VAL A 8 13.11 -9.41 -3.10
N SER A 9 14.19 -10.10 -3.49
CA SER A 9 14.56 -10.24 -4.91
C SER A 9 13.46 -10.93 -5.72
N SER A 10 12.78 -11.93 -5.14
CA SER A 10 11.66 -12.60 -5.80
C SER A 10 10.46 -11.66 -5.98
N VAL A 11 10.08 -10.91 -4.93
CA VAL A 11 9.00 -9.92 -4.99
C VAL A 11 9.29 -8.87 -6.06
N PHE A 12 10.49 -8.29 -6.03
CA PHE A 12 10.89 -7.30 -7.04
C PHE A 12 11.13 -7.92 -8.41
N GLY A 13 11.55 -9.17 -8.48
CA GLY A 13 11.68 -9.92 -9.73
C GLY A 13 10.37 -10.03 -10.49
N TYR A 14 9.26 -10.34 -9.81
CA TYR A 14 7.92 -10.32 -10.42
C TYR A 14 7.52 -8.92 -10.89
N ILE A 15 7.79 -7.89 -10.10
CA ILE A 15 7.51 -6.49 -10.49
C ILE A 15 8.33 -6.09 -11.72
N LEU A 16 9.63 -6.37 -11.72
CA LEU A 16 10.51 -6.08 -12.87
C LEU A 16 10.08 -6.86 -14.12
N PHE A 17 9.71 -8.12 -13.96
CA PHE A 17 9.20 -8.94 -15.07
C PHE A 17 7.97 -8.28 -15.69
N GLY A 18 6.96 -7.90 -14.90
CA GLY A 18 5.79 -7.18 -15.39
C GLY A 18 6.13 -5.84 -16.04
N PHE A 19 7.06 -5.07 -15.44
CA PHE A 19 7.52 -3.79 -15.97
C PHE A 19 8.14 -3.95 -17.38
N PHE A 20 9.03 -4.93 -17.56
CA PHE A 20 9.64 -5.17 -18.86
C PHE A 20 8.67 -5.73 -19.89
N LEU A 21 7.71 -6.59 -19.50
CA LEU A 21 6.65 -7.06 -20.40
C LEU A 21 5.85 -5.88 -20.98
N ASN A 22 5.55 -4.87 -20.17
CA ASN A 22 4.87 -3.66 -20.63
C ASN A 22 5.79 -2.77 -21.48
N LYS A 23 7.01 -2.48 -21.02
CA LYS A 23 7.95 -1.58 -21.71
C LYS A 23 8.38 -2.10 -23.07
N LEU A 24 8.57 -3.40 -23.20
CA LEU A 24 8.93 -4.06 -24.47
C LEU A 24 7.71 -4.35 -25.34
N GLN A 25 6.51 -4.00 -24.91
CA GLN A 25 5.24 -4.21 -25.62
C GLN A 25 5.03 -5.67 -26.07
N ILE A 26 5.50 -6.62 -25.25
CA ILE A 26 5.42 -8.07 -25.55
C ILE A 26 3.96 -8.53 -25.54
N LEU A 27 3.14 -7.95 -24.67
CA LEU A 27 1.72 -8.29 -24.53
C LEU A 27 0.85 -7.16 -25.09
N PRO A 28 -0.15 -7.49 -25.96
CA PRO A 28 -1.19 -6.55 -26.33
C PRO A 28 -1.95 -6.02 -25.09
N LYS A 29 -2.33 -4.75 -25.11
CA LYS A 29 -3.01 -4.08 -23.99
C LYS A 29 -4.23 -4.86 -23.47
N LYS A 30 -5.00 -5.49 -24.36
CA LYS A 30 -6.15 -6.32 -23.99
C LYS A 30 -5.81 -7.44 -23.01
N TYR A 31 -4.67 -8.10 -23.20
CA TYR A 31 -4.23 -9.19 -22.31
C TYR A 31 -3.71 -8.64 -20.98
N ILE A 32 -3.08 -7.47 -20.99
CA ILE A 32 -2.67 -6.77 -19.77
C ILE A 32 -3.91 -6.45 -18.93
N ASP A 33 -4.95 -5.86 -19.54
CA ASP A 33 -6.19 -5.51 -18.87
C ASP A 33 -6.90 -6.76 -18.25
N TYR A 34 -6.91 -7.89 -18.96
CA TYR A 34 -7.44 -9.16 -18.44
C TYR A 34 -6.60 -9.72 -17.29
N PHE A 35 -5.28 -9.63 -17.40
CA PHE A 35 -4.36 -10.10 -16.37
C PHE A 35 -4.53 -9.30 -15.08
N ASP A 36 -4.57 -7.97 -15.19
CA ASP A 36 -4.81 -7.06 -14.07
C ASP A 36 -6.18 -7.30 -13.45
N PHE A 37 -7.23 -7.43 -14.26
CA PHE A 37 -8.56 -7.73 -13.76
C PHE A 37 -8.59 -9.05 -12.98
N THR A 38 -8.00 -10.11 -13.52
CA THR A 38 -7.98 -11.43 -12.88
C THR A 38 -7.20 -11.39 -11.58
N GLY A 39 -6.01 -10.75 -11.56
CA GLY A 39 -5.18 -10.63 -10.37
C GLY A 39 -5.86 -9.86 -9.24
N PHE A 40 -6.33 -8.64 -9.52
CA PHE A 40 -6.87 -7.75 -8.50
C PHE A 40 -8.34 -7.99 -8.14
N ASN A 41 -9.18 -8.40 -9.11
CA ASN A 41 -10.62 -8.50 -8.85
C ASN A 41 -11.12 -9.93 -8.62
N ILE A 42 -10.29 -10.94 -8.90
CA ILE A 42 -10.66 -12.35 -8.68
C ILE A 42 -9.71 -13.01 -7.69
N LEU A 43 -8.44 -13.14 -8.05
CA LEU A 43 -7.50 -13.95 -7.27
C LEU A 43 -7.15 -13.32 -5.92
N LEU A 44 -6.86 -12.03 -5.88
CA LEU A 44 -6.52 -11.35 -4.62
C LEU A 44 -7.68 -11.38 -3.60
N PRO A 45 -8.93 -10.99 -3.94
CA PRO A 45 -10.03 -11.11 -3.02
C PRO A 45 -10.30 -12.57 -2.58
N LEU A 46 -10.20 -13.52 -3.49
CA LEU A 46 -10.36 -14.94 -3.17
C LEU A 46 -9.28 -15.42 -2.19
N ALA A 47 -8.02 -15.04 -2.43
CA ALA A 47 -6.91 -15.34 -1.53
C ALA A 47 -7.13 -14.75 -0.14
N LEU A 48 -7.65 -13.52 -0.04
CA LEU A 48 -7.97 -12.87 1.23
C LEU A 48 -9.14 -13.56 1.94
N ILE A 49 -10.19 -14.00 1.21
CA ILE A 49 -11.28 -14.80 1.78
C ILE A 49 -10.70 -16.07 2.41
N ILE A 50 -9.90 -16.81 1.65
CA ILE A 50 -9.32 -18.09 2.10
C ILE A 50 -8.40 -17.87 3.30
N TYR A 51 -7.56 -16.85 3.25
CA TYR A 51 -6.63 -16.49 4.30
C TYR A 51 -7.35 -16.17 5.61
N PHE A 52 -8.30 -15.21 5.59
CA PHE A 52 -9.05 -14.82 6.78
C PHE A 52 -10.02 -15.88 7.29
N TRP A 53 -10.48 -16.77 6.43
CA TRP A 53 -11.32 -17.90 6.84
C TRP A 53 -10.56 -18.91 7.72
N GLN A 54 -9.27 -19.14 7.44
CA GLN A 54 -8.49 -20.20 8.08
C GLN A 54 -7.60 -19.70 9.22
N VAL A 55 -7.38 -18.39 9.34
CA VAL A 55 -6.41 -17.85 10.27
C VAL A 55 -6.93 -17.77 11.70
N SER A 56 -6.03 -18.01 12.67
CA SER A 56 -6.30 -17.73 14.08
C SER A 56 -5.91 -16.29 14.40
N PHE A 57 -6.86 -15.48 14.88
CA PHE A 57 -6.58 -14.09 15.22
C PHE A 57 -5.74 -13.99 16.49
N PRO A 58 -4.52 -13.42 16.43
CA PRO A 58 -3.69 -13.22 17.60
C PRO A 58 -4.22 -12.09 18.49
N GLN A 59 -3.95 -12.19 19.79
CA GLN A 59 -4.15 -11.06 20.71
C GLN A 59 -2.95 -10.11 20.55
N ILE A 60 -3.21 -8.89 20.06
CA ILE A 60 -2.19 -7.88 19.80
C ILE A 60 -2.63 -6.50 20.30
N ASN A 61 -1.67 -5.61 20.54
CA ASN A 61 -1.95 -4.20 20.79
C ASN A 61 -2.34 -3.48 19.48
N SER A 62 -3.55 -3.76 18.99
CA SER A 62 -4.06 -3.17 17.72
C SER A 62 -4.17 -1.64 17.79
N ILE A 63 -4.43 -1.07 18.95
CA ILE A 63 -4.55 0.40 19.13
C ILE A 63 -3.17 1.05 18.92
N GLY A 64 -2.14 0.55 19.58
CA GLY A 64 -0.78 1.07 19.42
C GLY A 64 -0.28 0.93 17.98
N LEU A 65 -0.55 -0.20 17.32
CA LEU A 65 -0.25 -0.43 15.91
C LEU A 65 -0.91 0.62 15.00
N ILE A 66 -2.22 0.86 15.18
CA ILE A 66 -2.98 1.83 14.40
C ILE A 66 -2.45 3.25 14.63
N ILE A 67 -2.26 3.63 15.90
CA ILE A 67 -1.78 4.98 16.24
C ILE A 67 -0.40 5.23 15.64
N SER A 68 0.57 4.32 15.82
CA SER A 68 1.93 4.52 15.32
C SER A 68 1.97 4.70 13.80
N PHE A 69 1.25 3.87 13.07
CA PHE A 69 1.24 3.93 11.61
C PHE A 69 0.51 5.17 11.08
N PHE A 70 -0.71 5.44 11.55
CA PHE A 70 -1.49 6.56 11.01
C PHE A 70 -1.00 7.92 11.51
N ALA A 71 -0.52 8.02 12.75
CA ALA A 71 0.08 9.26 13.25
C ALA A 71 1.35 9.60 12.48
N SER A 72 2.23 8.61 12.21
CA SER A 72 3.41 8.83 11.36
C SER A 72 3.03 9.25 9.95
N GLY A 73 2.00 8.61 9.36
CA GLY A 73 1.49 8.94 8.04
C GLY A 73 0.92 10.36 7.96
N ILE A 74 0.13 10.78 8.94
CA ILE A 74 -0.41 12.15 9.03
C ILE A 74 0.74 13.15 9.21
N PHE A 75 1.71 12.85 10.06
CA PHE A 75 2.83 13.72 10.34
C PHE A 75 3.70 13.95 9.09
N ILE A 76 4.07 12.88 8.37
CA ILE A 76 4.84 13.01 7.12
C ILE A 76 4.03 13.68 6.01
N SER A 77 2.72 13.46 5.95
CA SER A 77 1.81 14.17 5.04
C SER A 77 1.82 15.68 5.31
N MET A 78 1.79 16.07 6.58
CA MET A 78 1.87 17.47 6.98
C MET A 78 3.24 18.09 6.62
N ILE A 79 4.33 17.38 6.84
CA ILE A 79 5.67 17.80 6.39
C ILE A 79 5.69 18.00 4.87
N GLY A 80 5.20 17.05 4.10
CA GLY A 80 5.12 17.14 2.64
C GLY A 80 4.25 18.32 2.19
N PHE A 81 3.09 18.53 2.83
CA PHE A 81 2.23 19.68 2.58
C PHE A 81 2.96 21.00 2.83
N LEU A 82 3.62 21.16 3.97
CA LEU A 82 4.32 22.39 4.33
C LEU A 82 5.51 22.65 3.39
N ILE A 83 6.33 21.65 3.11
CA ILE A 83 7.45 21.76 2.18
C ILE A 83 6.97 22.19 0.80
N SER A 84 5.96 21.55 0.26
CA SER A 84 5.44 21.88 -1.08
C SER A 84 4.80 23.26 -1.12
N LYS A 85 4.13 23.68 -0.06
CA LYS A 85 3.49 24.98 0.05
C LYS A 85 4.53 26.11 0.15
N GLN A 86 5.57 25.93 0.99
CA GLN A 86 6.51 27.00 1.32
C GLN A 86 7.69 27.08 0.36
N PHE A 87 8.22 25.92 -0.09
CA PHE A 87 9.45 25.87 -0.90
C PHE A 87 9.19 25.60 -2.38
N LEU A 88 8.11 24.87 -2.73
CA LEU A 88 7.77 24.61 -4.13
C LEU A 88 6.67 25.56 -4.66
N ASN A 89 6.13 26.43 -3.80
CA ASN A 89 5.07 27.39 -4.12
C ASN A 89 3.82 26.73 -4.74
N PHE A 90 3.50 25.49 -4.32
CA PHE A 90 2.31 24.81 -4.80
C PHE A 90 1.04 25.41 -4.18
N LYS A 91 -0.08 25.31 -4.92
CA LYS A 91 -1.41 25.65 -4.39
C LYS A 91 -1.78 24.67 -3.26
N THR A 92 -2.75 25.03 -2.45
CA THR A 92 -3.15 24.23 -1.28
C THR A 92 -3.64 22.84 -1.67
N ASP A 93 -4.40 22.71 -2.75
CA ASP A 93 -4.88 21.43 -3.26
C ASP A 93 -3.72 20.57 -3.82
N ASP A 94 -2.77 21.18 -4.53
CA ASP A 94 -1.54 20.53 -4.97
C ASP A 94 -0.71 20.06 -3.77
N SER A 95 -0.58 20.92 -2.74
CA SER A 95 0.16 20.57 -1.53
C SER A 95 -0.48 19.44 -0.73
N ALA A 96 -1.83 19.38 -0.70
CA ALA A 96 -2.54 18.25 -0.09
C ALA A 96 -2.26 16.93 -0.82
N LEU A 97 -2.21 16.93 -2.14
CA LEU A 97 -1.85 15.76 -2.94
C LEU A 97 -0.38 15.37 -2.80
N PHE A 98 0.51 16.37 -2.66
CA PHE A 98 1.92 16.12 -2.37
C PHE A 98 2.10 15.45 -1.01
N GLY A 99 1.41 15.95 0.01
CA GLY A 99 1.38 15.33 1.34
C GLY A 99 0.83 13.89 1.30
N LEU A 100 -0.26 13.66 0.57
CA LEU A 100 -0.80 12.32 0.36
C LEU A 100 0.25 11.38 -0.27
N ALA A 101 0.94 11.81 -1.32
CA ALA A 101 1.95 11.00 -1.99
C ALA A 101 3.18 10.71 -1.11
N ALA A 102 3.47 11.59 -0.14
CA ALA A 102 4.54 11.40 0.83
C ALA A 102 4.23 10.32 1.89
N CYS A 103 2.95 10.00 2.15
CA CYS A 103 2.56 9.01 3.17
C CYS A 103 1.92 7.75 2.58
N PHE A 104 1.19 7.85 1.48
CA PHE A 104 0.36 6.77 0.95
C PHE A 104 1.20 5.65 0.32
N GLY A 105 1.31 4.51 1.02
CA GLY A 105 2.07 3.35 0.58
C GLY A 105 1.28 2.39 -0.33
N ASN A 106 1.99 1.60 -1.12
CA ASN A 106 1.42 0.51 -1.91
C ASN A 106 1.16 -0.73 -1.03
N THR A 107 0.25 -0.58 -0.07
CA THR A 107 -0.02 -1.56 0.98
C THR A 107 -0.68 -2.83 0.46
N VAL A 108 -1.44 -2.75 -0.64
CA VAL A 108 -2.16 -3.91 -1.19
C VAL A 108 -1.29 -4.66 -2.19
N ALA A 109 -0.92 -4.04 -3.32
CA ALA A 109 -0.31 -4.75 -4.42
C ALA A 109 1.12 -5.23 -4.12
N MET A 110 1.87 -4.49 -3.30
CA MET A 110 3.23 -4.87 -2.89
C MET A 110 3.28 -5.31 -1.42
N GLY A 111 2.57 -4.59 -0.56
CA GLY A 111 2.68 -4.82 0.88
C GLY A 111 2.14 -6.17 1.33
N ILE A 112 0.96 -6.62 0.84
CA ILE A 112 0.41 -7.93 1.20
C ILE A 112 1.37 -9.06 0.78
N PRO A 113 1.81 -9.16 -0.49
CA PRO A 113 2.76 -10.19 -0.89
C PRO A 113 4.07 -10.16 -0.10
N LEU A 114 4.64 -8.97 0.10
CA LEU A 114 5.91 -8.82 0.82
C LEU A 114 5.78 -9.25 2.29
N MET A 115 4.77 -8.74 3.00
CA MET A 115 4.56 -9.08 4.40
C MET A 115 4.26 -10.56 4.60
N TYR A 116 3.48 -11.15 3.69
CA TYR A 116 3.19 -12.59 3.72
C TYR A 116 4.45 -13.42 3.51
N ALA A 117 5.30 -13.04 2.56
CA ALA A 117 6.54 -13.74 2.27
C ALA A 117 7.59 -13.61 3.38
N VAL A 118 7.65 -12.44 4.05
CA VAL A 118 8.66 -12.15 5.09
C VAL A 118 8.21 -12.65 6.47
N LEU A 119 6.97 -12.44 6.86
CA LEU A 119 6.48 -12.69 8.21
C LEU A 119 5.67 -13.99 8.33
N GLY A 120 5.30 -14.57 7.20
CA GLY A 120 4.40 -15.72 7.16
C GLY A 120 2.92 -15.33 7.41
N PRO A 121 1.99 -16.30 7.25
CA PRO A 121 0.57 -16.02 7.29
C PRO A 121 0.09 -15.43 8.62
N ILE A 122 0.46 -16.02 9.75
CA ILE A 122 -0.06 -15.61 11.07
C ILE A 122 0.40 -14.20 11.45
N ASN A 123 1.70 -13.91 11.26
CA ASN A 123 2.27 -12.63 11.64
C ASN A 123 1.91 -11.48 10.66
N THR A 124 1.28 -11.79 9.53
CA THR A 124 0.77 -10.76 8.60
C THR A 124 -0.60 -10.19 9.02
N ILE A 125 -1.31 -10.82 9.95
CA ILE A 125 -2.65 -10.36 10.39
C ILE A 125 -2.63 -8.91 10.91
N PRO A 126 -1.71 -8.50 11.79
CA PRO A 126 -1.66 -7.12 12.25
C PRO A 126 -1.48 -6.12 11.10
N TYR A 127 -0.71 -6.47 10.09
CA TYR A 127 -0.55 -5.66 8.89
C TYR A 127 -1.87 -5.47 8.12
N MET A 128 -2.72 -6.48 8.07
CA MET A 128 -4.03 -6.39 7.39
C MET A 128 -4.97 -5.39 8.06
N ILE A 129 -4.83 -5.14 9.37
CA ILE A 129 -5.56 -4.07 10.07
C ILE A 129 -5.16 -2.70 9.48
N LEU A 130 -3.87 -2.50 9.24
CA LEU A 130 -3.38 -1.26 8.61
C LEU A 130 -3.92 -1.12 7.19
N VAL A 131 -3.90 -2.20 6.40
CA VAL A 131 -4.45 -2.22 5.02
C VAL A 131 -5.92 -1.82 5.02
N PHE A 132 -6.72 -2.35 5.97
CA PHE A 132 -8.15 -2.06 6.08
C PHE A 132 -8.43 -0.57 6.24
N PHE A 133 -7.70 0.12 7.12
CA PHE A 133 -7.92 1.53 7.40
C PHE A 133 -7.12 2.49 6.51
N HIS A 134 -6.14 1.98 5.74
CA HIS A 134 -5.16 2.81 5.03
C HIS A 134 -5.79 3.86 4.10
N GLY A 135 -6.64 3.42 3.18
CA GLY A 135 -7.31 4.33 2.26
C GLY A 135 -8.34 5.23 2.97
N ILE A 136 -9.05 4.68 3.97
CA ILE A 136 -10.07 5.41 4.73
C ILE A 136 -9.43 6.64 5.39
N VAL A 137 -8.36 6.44 6.13
CA VAL A 137 -7.71 7.53 6.89
C VAL A 137 -7.06 8.54 5.94
N HIS A 138 -6.17 8.08 5.04
CA HIS A 138 -5.36 9.00 4.24
C HIS A 138 -6.17 9.77 3.19
N PHE A 139 -7.15 9.14 2.54
CA PHE A 139 -7.98 9.85 1.58
C PHE A 139 -8.95 10.82 2.25
N SER A 140 -9.47 10.48 3.45
CA SER A 140 -10.46 11.33 4.13
C SER A 140 -9.94 12.73 4.41
N TYR A 141 -8.81 12.85 5.10
CA TYR A 141 -8.28 14.18 5.42
C TYR A 141 -7.80 14.93 4.16
N THR A 142 -7.24 14.21 3.18
CA THR A 142 -6.80 14.83 1.93
C THR A 142 -7.99 15.42 1.15
N VAL A 143 -9.10 14.67 1.06
CA VAL A 143 -10.34 15.15 0.42
C VAL A 143 -10.88 16.37 1.16
N ILE A 144 -10.94 16.33 2.49
CA ILE A 144 -11.41 17.46 3.30
C ILE A 144 -10.60 18.72 2.99
N ILE A 145 -9.27 18.63 3.00
CA ILE A 145 -8.40 19.78 2.71
C ILE A 145 -8.68 20.34 1.30
N ILE A 146 -8.78 19.48 0.29
CA ILE A 146 -9.00 19.89 -1.11
C ILE A 146 -10.38 20.50 -1.30
N GLU A 147 -11.43 19.88 -0.78
CA GLU A 147 -12.80 20.36 -0.97
C GLU A 147 -13.05 21.67 -0.21
N VAL A 148 -12.52 21.84 0.98
CA VAL A 148 -12.55 23.11 1.73
C VAL A 148 -11.81 24.22 0.96
N TYR A 149 -10.63 23.93 0.43
CA TYR A 149 -9.86 24.92 -0.32
C TYR A 149 -10.55 25.34 -1.64
N ARG A 150 -11.13 24.38 -2.35
CA ARG A 150 -11.80 24.63 -3.63
C ARG A 150 -13.19 25.26 -3.48
N ASN A 151 -13.63 25.60 -2.27
CA ASN A 151 -14.96 26.11 -1.95
C ASN A 151 -16.10 25.32 -2.64
N ARG A 152 -15.90 24.02 -2.79
CA ARG A 152 -16.96 23.15 -3.28
C ARG A 152 -17.98 22.99 -2.16
N GLN A 153 -19.23 23.38 -2.42
CA GLN A 153 -20.36 23.32 -1.46
C GLN A 153 -20.82 21.87 -1.16
N LYS A 154 -19.90 20.91 -1.18
CA LYS A 154 -20.24 19.56 -0.73
C LYS A 154 -20.35 19.55 0.77
N SER A 155 -21.47 19.08 1.26
CA SER A 155 -21.66 18.89 2.69
C SER A 155 -20.68 17.83 3.21
N ILE A 156 -20.28 17.93 4.49
CA ILE A 156 -19.47 16.91 5.17
C ILE A 156 -20.13 15.53 5.03
N VAL A 157 -21.45 15.48 5.02
CA VAL A 157 -22.24 14.25 4.82
C VAL A 157 -22.00 13.65 3.43
N GLU A 158 -21.95 14.46 2.37
CA GLU A 158 -21.66 13.98 1.01
C GLU A 158 -20.23 13.45 0.89
N ILE A 159 -19.26 14.10 1.54
CA ILE A 159 -17.87 13.62 1.57
C ILE A 159 -17.81 12.28 2.27
N PHE A 160 -18.43 12.15 3.45
CA PHE A 160 -18.49 10.91 4.21
C PHE A 160 -19.19 9.80 3.42
N TYR A 161 -20.30 10.09 2.76
CA TYR A 161 -21.01 9.13 1.92
C TYR A 161 -20.14 8.63 0.75
N GLN A 162 -19.36 9.50 0.10
CA GLN A 162 -18.45 9.10 -0.98
C GLN A 162 -17.30 8.21 -0.46
N ILE A 163 -16.78 8.48 0.74
CA ILE A 163 -15.77 7.63 1.39
C ILE A 163 -16.37 6.26 1.69
N LEU A 164 -17.55 6.22 2.29
CA LEU A 164 -18.27 4.98 2.62
C LEU A 164 -18.56 4.13 1.37
N LEU A 165 -19.02 4.75 0.29
CA LEU A 165 -19.20 4.07 -0.99
C LEU A 165 -17.88 3.52 -1.56
N GLY A 166 -16.77 4.25 -1.37
CA GLY A 166 -15.44 3.78 -1.77
C GLY A 166 -15.01 2.53 -1.00
N ILE A 167 -15.34 2.46 0.29
CA ILE A 167 -15.07 1.29 1.15
C ILE A 167 -15.90 0.10 0.69
N ILE A 168 -17.23 0.29 0.53
CA ILE A 168 -18.16 -0.80 0.15
C ILE A 168 -17.81 -1.37 -1.23
N LYS A 169 -17.33 -0.52 -2.16
CA LYS A 169 -16.93 -0.94 -3.50
C LYS A 169 -15.51 -1.50 -3.57
N ASN A 170 -14.77 -1.48 -2.47
CA ASN A 170 -13.40 -2.00 -2.46
C ASN A 170 -13.43 -3.52 -2.33
N ILE A 171 -13.13 -4.20 -3.44
CA ILE A 171 -13.19 -5.67 -3.53
C ILE A 171 -12.17 -6.36 -2.61
N VAL A 172 -11.06 -5.69 -2.28
CA VAL A 172 -10.06 -6.19 -1.31
C VAL A 172 -10.66 -6.23 0.09
N LEU A 173 -11.28 -5.11 0.53
CA LEU A 173 -11.96 -5.04 1.83
C LEU A 173 -13.14 -6.01 1.88
N PHE A 174 -13.86 -6.16 0.79
CA PHE A 174 -14.96 -7.12 0.68
C PHE A 174 -14.47 -8.56 0.90
N GLY A 175 -13.35 -8.94 0.25
CA GLY A 175 -12.72 -10.25 0.47
C GLY A 175 -12.33 -10.49 1.92
N MET A 176 -11.70 -9.50 2.57
CA MET A 176 -11.32 -9.56 3.99
C MET A 176 -12.56 -9.77 4.89
N ILE A 177 -13.62 -9.00 4.69
CA ILE A 177 -14.85 -9.07 5.49
C ILE A 177 -15.51 -10.44 5.35
N ILE A 178 -15.64 -10.97 4.13
CA ILE A 178 -16.21 -12.31 3.90
C ILE A 178 -15.37 -13.38 4.61
N GLY A 179 -14.04 -13.34 4.47
CA GLY A 179 -13.14 -14.26 5.14
C GLY A 179 -13.31 -14.25 6.67
N ILE A 180 -13.41 -13.07 7.26
CA ILE A 180 -13.66 -12.88 8.70
C ILE A 180 -15.01 -13.45 9.10
N ILE A 181 -16.08 -13.20 8.34
CA ILE A 181 -17.42 -13.74 8.62
C ILE A 181 -17.40 -15.28 8.58
N LEU A 182 -16.74 -15.88 7.59
CA LEU A 182 -16.59 -17.33 7.49
C LEU A 182 -15.80 -17.90 8.67
N ASN A 183 -14.75 -17.22 9.12
CA ASN A 183 -13.98 -17.61 10.28
C ASN A 183 -14.84 -17.65 11.56
N TYR A 184 -15.55 -16.57 11.86
CA TYR A 184 -16.43 -16.49 13.04
C TYR A 184 -17.65 -17.40 12.96
N SER A 185 -18.07 -17.84 11.77
CA SER A 185 -19.17 -18.80 11.60
C SER A 185 -18.78 -20.24 11.98
N ASN A 186 -17.51 -20.47 12.33
CA ASN A 186 -16.95 -21.80 12.64
C ASN A 186 -17.14 -22.84 11.50
N LEU A 187 -17.33 -22.37 10.28
CA LEU A 187 -17.37 -23.24 9.11
C LEU A 187 -15.96 -23.76 8.82
N ILE A 188 -15.80 -25.06 8.88
CA ILE A 188 -14.52 -25.71 8.61
C ILE A 188 -14.35 -25.87 7.10
N VAL A 189 -13.18 -25.47 6.58
CA VAL A 189 -12.81 -25.76 5.18
C VAL A 189 -12.73 -27.27 4.98
N PRO A 190 -13.53 -27.85 4.08
CA PRO A 190 -13.44 -29.27 3.78
C PRO A 190 -12.02 -29.65 3.34
N SER A 191 -11.49 -30.78 3.84
CA SER A 191 -10.12 -31.21 3.55
C SER A 191 -9.82 -31.35 2.05
N ILE A 192 -10.80 -31.77 1.27
CA ILE A 192 -10.70 -31.89 -0.20
C ILE A 192 -10.53 -30.54 -0.91
N MET A 193 -10.92 -29.43 -0.27
CA MET A 193 -10.82 -28.10 -0.84
C MET A 193 -9.52 -27.37 -0.46
N LYS A 194 -8.78 -27.85 0.55
CA LYS A 194 -7.58 -27.15 1.04
C LYS A 194 -6.52 -26.99 -0.05
N GLU A 195 -6.15 -28.08 -0.68
CA GLU A 195 -5.11 -28.08 -1.72
C GLU A 195 -5.48 -27.21 -2.93
N PRO A 196 -6.69 -27.28 -3.53
CA PRO A 196 -7.12 -26.33 -4.55
C PRO A 196 -7.11 -24.87 -4.09
N LEU A 197 -7.55 -24.58 -2.87
CA LEU A 197 -7.59 -23.22 -2.34
C LEU A 197 -6.17 -22.65 -2.14
N ASP A 198 -5.23 -23.46 -1.67
CA ASP A 198 -3.81 -23.06 -1.52
C ASP A 198 -3.16 -22.73 -2.87
N ILE A 199 -3.54 -23.42 -3.95
CA ILE A 199 -3.10 -23.07 -5.31
C ILE A 199 -3.55 -21.66 -5.68
N PHE A 200 -4.79 -21.27 -5.40
CA PHE A 200 -5.29 -19.93 -5.69
C PHE A 200 -4.54 -18.85 -4.88
N VAL A 201 -4.27 -19.10 -3.60
CA VAL A 201 -3.49 -18.17 -2.75
C VAL A 201 -2.08 -18.01 -3.32
N ASN A 202 -1.42 -19.12 -3.66
CA ASN A 202 -0.05 -19.10 -4.18
C ASN A 202 0.07 -18.43 -5.56
N LEU A 203 -0.98 -18.47 -6.39
CA LEU A 203 -1.02 -17.79 -7.68
C LEU A 203 -1.35 -16.30 -7.55
N ALA A 204 -2.16 -15.91 -6.55
CA ALA A 204 -2.61 -14.54 -6.40
C ALA A 204 -1.44 -13.57 -6.18
N LEU A 205 -0.50 -13.91 -5.29
CA LEU A 205 0.58 -13.02 -4.91
C LEU A 205 1.52 -12.67 -6.09
N PRO A 206 2.07 -13.66 -6.85
CA PRO A 206 2.87 -13.37 -8.04
C PRO A 206 2.09 -12.58 -9.11
N MET A 207 0.82 -12.93 -9.35
CA MET A 207 0.01 -12.20 -10.35
C MET A 207 -0.16 -10.74 -9.99
N VAL A 208 -0.47 -10.43 -8.75
CA VAL A 208 -0.63 -9.04 -8.28
C VAL A 208 0.69 -8.26 -8.41
N LEU A 209 1.83 -8.88 -8.12
CA LEU A 209 3.15 -8.25 -8.28
C LEU A 209 3.51 -8.00 -9.76
N ILE A 210 3.23 -8.95 -10.64
CA ILE A 210 3.40 -8.77 -12.10
C ILE A 210 2.48 -7.67 -12.60
N SER A 211 1.21 -7.64 -12.18
CA SER A 211 0.26 -6.58 -12.51
C SER A 211 0.76 -5.20 -12.04
N LEU A 212 1.34 -5.12 -10.86
CA LEU A 212 1.97 -3.88 -10.39
C LEU A 212 3.10 -3.46 -11.34
N GLY A 213 3.95 -4.38 -11.77
CA GLY A 213 5.00 -4.13 -12.75
C GLY A 213 4.45 -3.63 -14.09
N LEU A 214 3.41 -4.28 -14.61
CA LEU A 214 2.71 -3.86 -15.83
C LEU A 214 2.15 -2.43 -15.71
N ALA A 215 1.55 -2.10 -14.58
CA ALA A 215 1.04 -0.76 -14.30
C ALA A 215 2.17 0.29 -14.23
N LEU A 216 3.30 -0.03 -13.56
CA LEU A 216 4.48 0.84 -13.49
C LEU A 216 5.06 1.15 -14.87
N GLY A 217 4.99 0.20 -15.80
CA GLY A 217 5.41 0.39 -17.18
C GLY A 217 4.64 1.51 -17.92
N ASN A 218 3.42 1.81 -17.53
CA ASN A 218 2.60 2.88 -18.10
C ASN A 218 2.94 4.26 -17.53
N PHE A 219 3.55 4.32 -16.33
CA PHE A 219 3.94 5.58 -15.74
C PHE A 219 5.18 6.16 -16.44
N LYS A 220 5.19 7.48 -16.58
CA LYS A 220 6.28 8.21 -17.22
C LYS A 220 6.98 9.10 -16.21
N ILE A 221 8.29 8.99 -16.15
CA ILE A 221 9.12 9.99 -15.44
C ILE A 221 9.12 11.24 -16.32
N ARG A 222 8.57 12.33 -15.81
CA ARG A 222 8.36 13.58 -16.54
C ARG A 222 8.92 14.79 -15.79
N GLU A 223 8.56 15.97 -16.23
CA GLU A 223 8.88 17.27 -15.64
C GLU A 223 8.72 17.29 -14.11
N ASN A 224 9.50 18.17 -13.45
CA ASN A 224 9.55 18.30 -11.99
C ASN A 224 10.12 17.06 -11.27
N ILE A 225 11.16 16.47 -11.83
CA ILE A 225 11.86 15.32 -11.24
C ILE A 225 12.35 15.60 -9.80
N TYR A 226 12.76 16.83 -9.49
CA TYR A 226 13.18 17.22 -8.14
C TYR A 226 12.08 17.06 -7.10
N SER A 227 10.85 17.45 -7.44
CA SER A 227 9.68 17.26 -6.57
C SER A 227 9.38 15.77 -6.35
N ALA A 228 9.55 14.94 -7.38
CA ALA A 228 9.36 13.48 -7.29
C ALA A 228 10.48 12.83 -6.44
N ILE A 229 11.73 13.26 -6.57
CA ILE A 229 12.85 12.82 -5.73
C ILE A 229 12.61 13.19 -4.27
N LEU A 230 12.18 14.42 -4.01
CA LEU A 230 11.84 14.88 -2.66
C LEU A 230 10.73 14.02 -2.04
N LEU A 231 9.66 13.74 -2.79
CA LEU A 231 8.61 12.80 -2.37
C LEU A 231 9.15 11.41 -2.07
N THR A 232 10.05 10.90 -2.91
CA THR A 232 10.67 9.59 -2.71
C THR A 232 11.50 9.57 -1.42
N ILE A 233 12.24 10.64 -1.13
CA ILE A 233 13.01 10.76 0.12
C ILE A 233 12.06 10.78 1.31
N LEU A 234 11.00 11.60 1.27
CA LEU A 234 10.01 11.66 2.33
C LEU A 234 9.35 10.30 2.57
N LYS A 235 8.98 9.61 1.48
CA LYS A 235 8.24 8.33 1.55
C LYS A 235 9.11 7.16 1.97
N ASN A 236 10.29 7.00 1.39
CA ASN A 236 11.10 5.77 1.56
C ASN A 236 12.10 5.85 2.72
N PHE A 237 12.42 7.06 3.21
CA PHE A 237 13.41 7.22 4.28
C PHE A 237 12.80 7.92 5.51
N ILE A 238 12.20 9.08 5.35
CA ILE A 238 11.73 9.87 6.50
C ILE A 238 10.48 9.24 7.14
N HIS A 239 9.52 8.79 6.34
CA HIS A 239 8.30 8.14 6.85
C HIS A 239 8.60 6.90 7.69
N PRO A 240 9.39 5.90 7.24
CA PRO A 240 9.72 4.74 8.07
C PRO A 240 10.53 5.08 9.33
N ILE A 241 11.40 6.09 9.29
CA ILE A 241 12.12 6.55 10.50
C ILE A 241 11.13 7.09 11.53
N ILE A 242 10.18 7.95 11.12
CA ILE A 242 9.16 8.49 12.02
C ILE A 242 8.29 7.37 12.58
N ALA A 243 7.87 6.43 11.71
CA ALA A 243 7.04 5.30 12.08
C ALA A 243 7.76 4.39 13.09
N PHE A 244 9.03 4.09 12.86
CA PHE A 244 9.90 3.34 13.77
C PHE A 244 10.02 4.03 15.13
N CYS A 245 10.35 5.33 15.12
CA CYS A 245 10.52 6.09 16.37
C CYS A 245 9.23 6.12 17.19
N LEU A 246 8.08 6.32 16.57
CA LEU A 246 6.78 6.30 17.26
C LEU A 246 6.46 4.90 17.82
N ALA A 247 6.68 3.84 17.03
CA ALA A 247 6.38 2.48 17.44
C ALA A 247 7.33 1.99 18.56
N GLN A 248 8.65 2.22 18.40
CA GLN A 248 9.68 1.68 19.29
C GLN A 248 9.82 2.47 20.59
N PHE A 249 9.87 3.82 20.51
CA PHE A 249 10.28 4.65 21.64
C PHE A 249 9.15 5.40 22.32
N ILE A 250 8.02 5.64 21.62
CA ILE A 250 6.90 6.40 22.19
C ILE A 250 5.78 5.47 22.61
N LEU A 251 5.45 4.46 21.81
CA LEU A 251 4.38 3.52 22.10
C LEU A 251 4.89 2.16 22.63
N GLU A 252 6.22 1.96 22.63
CA GLU A 252 6.90 0.79 23.19
C GLU A 252 6.24 -0.53 22.74
N LEU A 253 5.98 -0.66 21.42
CA LEU A 253 5.31 -1.83 20.87
C LEU A 253 6.24 -3.04 20.85
N ASP A 254 5.63 -4.23 20.86
CA ASP A 254 6.35 -5.47 20.66
C ASP A 254 7.13 -5.48 19.33
N SER A 255 8.26 -6.14 19.28
CA SER A 255 9.18 -6.17 18.14
C SER A 255 8.48 -6.48 16.80
N LEU A 256 7.54 -7.44 16.80
CA LEU A 256 6.76 -7.77 15.59
C LEU A 256 5.95 -6.57 15.09
N LEU A 257 5.30 -5.84 15.98
CA LEU A 257 4.49 -4.68 15.60
C LEU A 257 5.36 -3.51 15.14
N VAL A 258 6.54 -3.31 15.75
CA VAL A 258 7.53 -2.32 15.30
C VAL A 258 8.00 -2.63 13.88
N ILE A 259 8.32 -3.88 13.59
CA ILE A 259 8.70 -4.34 12.25
C ILE A 259 7.58 -4.05 11.25
N ILE A 260 6.34 -4.44 11.58
CA ILE A 260 5.18 -4.26 10.69
C ILE A 260 4.95 -2.79 10.38
N VAL A 261 4.93 -1.92 11.39
CA VAL A 261 4.71 -0.47 11.21
C VAL A 261 5.80 0.15 10.36
N THR A 262 7.06 -0.18 10.64
CA THR A 262 8.22 0.39 9.94
C THR A 262 8.26 -0.07 8.48
N MET A 263 8.08 -1.37 8.24
CA MET A 263 8.05 -1.91 6.87
C MET A 263 6.85 -1.39 6.08
N ALA A 264 5.66 -1.28 6.70
CA ALA A 264 4.47 -0.72 6.06
C ALA A 264 4.70 0.75 5.65
N ALA A 265 5.37 1.53 6.51
CA ALA A 265 5.75 2.91 6.20
C ALA A 265 6.83 3.00 5.10
N ALA A 266 7.73 2.01 4.99
CA ALA A 266 8.78 1.94 3.98
C ALA A 266 8.32 1.44 2.60
N LEU A 267 7.09 0.92 2.48
CA LEU A 267 6.53 0.55 1.18
C LEU A 267 6.56 1.74 0.21
N PRO A 268 6.77 1.49 -1.10
CA PRO A 268 6.79 2.58 -2.08
C PRO A 268 5.45 3.31 -2.15
N SER A 269 5.45 4.49 -2.76
CA SER A 269 4.22 5.24 -2.98
C SER A 269 3.20 4.42 -3.78
N GLY A 270 1.98 4.36 -3.30
CA GLY A 270 0.90 3.58 -3.92
C GLY A 270 0.38 4.23 -5.20
N SER A 271 0.07 3.40 -6.22
CA SER A 271 -0.51 3.87 -7.48
C SER A 271 -1.85 4.60 -7.30
N GLN A 272 -2.57 4.34 -6.22
CA GLN A 272 -3.80 5.06 -5.89
C GLN A 272 -3.57 6.55 -5.68
N SER A 273 -2.39 6.97 -5.19
CA SER A 273 -2.05 8.40 -5.08
C SER A 273 -2.03 9.08 -6.45
N TYR A 274 -1.56 8.37 -7.51
CA TYR A 274 -1.62 8.85 -8.89
C TYR A 274 -3.07 8.96 -9.41
N TYR A 275 -3.90 7.94 -9.17
CA TYR A 275 -5.31 8.01 -9.59
C TYR A 275 -6.06 9.14 -8.87
N PHE A 276 -5.67 9.43 -7.66
CA PHE A 276 -6.19 10.56 -6.89
C PHE A 276 -5.74 11.89 -7.52
N ALA A 277 -4.45 12.04 -7.84
CA ALA A 277 -3.91 13.19 -8.58
C ALA A 277 -4.59 13.36 -9.95
N TYR A 278 -4.89 12.26 -10.65
CA TYR A 278 -5.63 12.27 -11.91
C TYR A 278 -7.06 12.77 -11.73
N ARG A 279 -7.78 12.29 -10.71
CA ARG A 279 -9.17 12.70 -10.40
C ARG A 279 -9.28 14.19 -10.10
N TYR A 280 -8.31 14.74 -9.38
CA TYR A 280 -8.26 16.16 -9.05
C TYR A 280 -7.58 17.02 -10.11
N ASN A 281 -7.08 16.42 -11.19
CA ASN A 281 -6.36 17.04 -12.30
C ASN A 281 -5.14 17.85 -11.86
N SER A 282 -4.39 17.33 -10.88
CA SER A 282 -3.27 18.02 -10.23
C SER A 282 -2.09 17.08 -10.01
N LEU A 283 -0.85 17.60 -10.10
CA LEU A 283 0.43 16.92 -9.82
C LEU A 283 0.65 15.54 -10.48
N LYS A 284 -0.07 15.23 -11.56
CA LYS A 284 -0.01 13.89 -12.22
C LYS A 284 1.41 13.46 -12.56
N ALA A 285 2.21 14.39 -13.11
CA ALA A 285 3.58 14.09 -13.53
C ALA A 285 4.51 13.82 -12.33
N VAL A 286 4.38 14.63 -11.27
CA VAL A 286 5.17 14.48 -10.04
C VAL A 286 4.85 13.17 -9.34
N VAL A 287 3.55 12.90 -9.12
CA VAL A 287 3.10 11.68 -8.43
C VAL A 287 3.41 10.42 -9.25
N SER A 288 3.21 10.46 -10.58
CA SER A 288 3.60 9.36 -11.49
C SER A 288 5.09 9.04 -11.38
N SER A 289 5.94 10.06 -11.44
CA SER A 289 7.39 9.89 -11.30
C SER A 289 7.77 9.36 -9.93
N ASN A 290 7.12 9.85 -8.86
CA ASN A 290 7.34 9.36 -7.51
C ASN A 290 6.95 7.89 -7.34
N VAL A 291 5.82 7.44 -7.88
CA VAL A 291 5.41 6.02 -7.81
C VAL A 291 6.49 5.12 -8.41
N VAL A 292 7.05 5.49 -9.56
CA VAL A 292 8.14 4.71 -10.20
C VAL A 292 9.41 4.77 -9.36
N LEU A 293 9.90 5.97 -9.03
CA LEU A 293 11.15 6.14 -8.31
C LEU A 293 11.10 5.47 -6.93
N SER A 294 10.03 5.71 -6.17
CA SER A 294 9.87 5.11 -4.85
C SER A 294 9.82 3.59 -4.90
N THR A 295 9.25 2.99 -5.96
CA THR A 295 9.25 1.54 -6.12
C THR A 295 10.66 1.00 -6.33
N PHE A 296 11.47 1.63 -7.17
CA PHE A 296 12.86 1.19 -7.34
C PHE A 296 13.71 1.41 -6.07
N VAL A 297 13.55 2.56 -5.40
CA VAL A 297 14.27 2.87 -4.16
C VAL A 297 13.84 1.92 -3.03
N SER A 298 12.57 1.51 -2.99
CA SER A 298 12.07 0.61 -1.94
C SER A 298 12.73 -0.77 -1.94
N PHE A 299 13.28 -1.22 -3.06
CA PHE A 299 14.12 -2.43 -3.07
C PHE A 299 15.26 -2.33 -2.06
N PHE A 300 15.99 -1.22 -2.10
CA PHE A 300 17.13 -1.00 -1.22
C PHE A 300 16.70 -0.70 0.22
N THR A 301 15.68 0.14 0.41
CA THR A 301 15.24 0.52 1.76
C THR A 301 14.59 -0.64 2.49
N LEU A 302 13.78 -1.46 1.83
CA LEU A 302 13.19 -2.66 2.43
C LEU A 302 14.24 -3.73 2.69
N SER A 303 15.19 -3.95 1.76
CA SER A 303 16.31 -4.87 2.01
C SER A 303 17.14 -4.45 3.22
N LEU A 304 17.42 -3.15 3.35
CA LEU A 304 18.15 -2.61 4.50
C LEU A 304 17.37 -2.82 5.82
N LEU A 305 16.05 -2.60 5.82
CA LEU A 305 15.22 -2.82 7.00
C LEU A 305 15.16 -4.29 7.41
N LEU A 306 15.11 -5.24 6.46
CA LEU A 306 15.15 -6.67 6.80
C LEU A 306 16.46 -7.06 7.46
N VAL A 307 17.58 -6.50 6.99
CA VAL A 307 18.89 -6.71 7.63
C VAL A 307 18.94 -6.03 9.00
N PHE A 308 18.39 -4.81 9.12
CA PHE A 308 18.37 -4.06 10.38
C PHE A 308 17.57 -4.77 11.49
N PHE A 309 16.46 -5.39 11.14
CA PHE A 309 15.60 -6.11 12.09
C PHE A 309 16.03 -7.58 12.31
N ASP A 310 17.10 -8.03 11.66
CA ASP A 310 17.60 -9.41 11.73
C ASP A 310 16.47 -10.45 11.57
N ILE A 311 15.59 -10.20 10.61
CA ILE A 311 14.51 -11.11 10.28
C ILE A 311 15.13 -12.28 9.53
N THR A 312 15.37 -13.39 10.21
CA THR A 312 15.99 -14.62 9.66
C THR A 312 14.95 -15.63 9.21
#